data_d43621cc8a09b9b99217e131c7574b60
#
_entry.id   d43621cc8a09b9b99217e131c7574b60
#
_cell.length_a   1.000
_cell.length_b   1.000
_cell.length_c   1.000
_cell.angle_alpha   90.00
_cell.angle_beta   90.00
_cell.angle_gamma   90.00
#
_symmetry.space_group_name_H-M   'P 1'
#
loop_
_entity.id
_entity.type
_entity.pdbx_description
1 polymer ?
#
loop_
_entity_poly.entity_id
_entity_poly.type
_entity_poly.pdbx_seq_one_letter_code
_entity_poly.pdbx_strand_id
1 'polypeptide(L)'
;TDYLNLYSNLNEFEQIVIQSTKDWVKKYVSPKIEKSFISGIPLSLKNELAELGAFGSIFPEKYGGLDFSFISFGLMMKELEKGDSSIRVASSIQTSLVMNAIFSYGSEHQKEKYLPDLANGTIVGSFAMSEPSHGSDISNLKTKFKIVDDKIILSGSKLWIGNANTADISIV
;
A
#
# COMPACT_ATOMS: atom_id res chain seq x y z
N THR A 1 2.84 -25.50 3.36
CA THR A 1 3.96 -26.35 3.82
C THR A 1 5.26 -25.56 3.70
N ASP A 2 6.07 -25.51 4.76
CA ASP A 2 7.38 -24.83 4.79
C ASP A 2 8.47 -25.84 4.46
N TYR A 3 8.67 -26.11 3.17
CA TYR A 3 9.64 -27.10 2.70
C TYR A 3 11.09 -26.77 3.04
N LEU A 4 11.40 -25.48 3.21
CA LEU A 4 12.77 -25.01 3.51
C LEU A 4 12.97 -24.73 5.00
N ASN A 5 11.96 -25.03 5.83
CA ASN A 5 11.95 -24.76 7.26
C ASN A 5 12.34 -23.31 7.64
N LEU A 6 11.90 -22.34 6.83
CA LEU A 6 12.24 -20.94 7.02
C LEU A 6 11.61 -20.36 8.30
N TYR A 7 10.45 -20.89 8.69
CA TYR A 7 9.74 -20.43 9.90
C TYR A 7 10.47 -20.73 11.21
N SER A 8 11.40 -21.72 11.22
CA SER A 8 12.20 -22.02 12.40
C SER A 8 13.18 -20.90 12.78
N ASN A 9 13.47 -20.00 11.82
CA ASN A 9 14.41 -18.89 12.01
C ASN A 9 13.70 -17.58 12.38
N LEU A 10 12.36 -17.59 12.46
CA LEU A 10 11.60 -16.39 12.79
C LEU A 10 11.65 -16.12 14.29
N ASN A 11 11.84 -14.85 14.65
CA ASN A 11 11.75 -14.41 16.03
C ASN A 11 10.28 -14.37 16.53
N GLU A 12 10.09 -14.16 17.82
CA GLU A 12 8.77 -14.14 18.45
C GLU A 12 7.85 -13.07 17.85
N PHE A 13 8.38 -11.88 17.59
CA PHE A 13 7.61 -10.79 17.01
C PHE A 13 7.10 -11.12 15.58
N GLU A 14 7.96 -11.70 14.75
CA GLU A 14 7.60 -12.14 13.40
C GLU A 14 6.51 -13.22 13.40
N GLN A 15 6.56 -14.13 14.39
CA GLN A 15 5.51 -15.15 14.59
C GLN A 15 4.19 -14.51 15.01
N ILE A 16 4.22 -13.49 15.88
CA ILE A 16 3.03 -12.71 16.28
C ILE A 16 2.43 -11.99 15.08
N VAL A 17 3.24 -11.36 14.24
CA VAL A 17 2.78 -10.68 13.02
C VAL A 17 2.05 -11.67 12.09
N ILE A 18 2.60 -12.86 11.87
CA ILE A 18 1.95 -13.90 11.07
C ILE A 18 0.61 -14.28 11.69
N GLN A 19 0.59 -14.59 13.00
CA GLN A 19 -0.63 -15.07 13.64
C GLN A 19 -1.73 -13.99 13.67
N SER A 20 -1.39 -12.77 14.03
CA SER A 20 -2.32 -11.64 14.04
C SER A 20 -2.92 -11.38 12.65
N THR A 21 -2.08 -11.45 11.60
CA THR A 21 -2.56 -11.27 10.22
C THR A 21 -3.47 -12.41 9.79
N LYS A 22 -3.16 -13.66 10.14
CA LYS A 22 -4.05 -14.81 9.85
C LYS A 22 -5.41 -14.66 10.52
N ASP A 23 -5.43 -14.26 11.79
CA ASP A 23 -6.68 -14.09 12.54
C ASP A 23 -7.50 -12.93 11.97
N TRP A 24 -6.84 -11.85 11.57
CA TRP A 24 -7.46 -10.74 10.87
C TRP A 24 -8.10 -11.19 9.54
N VAL A 25 -7.36 -11.92 8.70
CA VAL A 25 -7.88 -12.46 7.43
C VAL A 25 -9.09 -13.35 7.66
N LYS A 26 -9.01 -14.26 8.63
CA LYS A 26 -10.12 -15.14 8.99
C LYS A 26 -11.35 -14.37 9.46
N LYS A 27 -11.17 -13.28 10.20
CA LYS A 27 -12.25 -12.47 10.76
C LYS A 27 -12.90 -11.56 9.71
N TYR A 28 -12.12 -10.87 8.91
CA TYR A 28 -12.60 -9.77 8.07
C TYR A 28 -12.72 -10.10 6.58
N VAL A 29 -11.88 -11.02 6.07
CA VAL A 29 -11.81 -11.35 4.65
C VAL A 29 -12.61 -12.60 4.32
N SER A 30 -12.31 -13.71 4.98
CA SER A 30 -12.90 -15.03 4.65
C SER A 30 -14.42 -15.03 4.57
N PRO A 31 -15.17 -14.33 5.46
CA PRO A 31 -16.62 -14.30 5.40
C PRO A 31 -17.19 -13.50 4.22
N LYS A 32 -16.35 -12.67 3.57
CA LYS A 32 -16.77 -11.73 2.51
C LYS A 32 -16.29 -12.14 1.13
N ILE A 33 -15.46 -13.18 1.00
CA ILE A 33 -14.72 -13.49 -0.23
C ILE A 33 -15.64 -13.71 -1.43
N GLU A 34 -16.74 -14.43 -1.26
CA GLU A 34 -17.70 -14.71 -2.34
C GLU A 34 -18.37 -13.43 -2.86
N LYS A 35 -18.77 -12.54 -1.95
CA LYS A 35 -19.38 -11.25 -2.32
C LYS A 35 -18.34 -10.33 -2.95
N SER A 36 -17.13 -10.34 -2.44
CA SER A 36 -16.02 -9.52 -2.94
C SER A 36 -15.60 -9.91 -4.36
N PHE A 37 -15.76 -11.16 -4.76
CA PHE A 37 -15.47 -11.60 -6.11
C PHE A 37 -16.36 -10.91 -7.16
N ILE A 38 -17.59 -10.59 -6.80
CA ILE A 38 -18.55 -9.92 -7.70
C ILE A 38 -18.47 -8.40 -7.60
N SER A 39 -18.37 -7.86 -6.38
CA SER A 39 -18.48 -6.41 -6.10
C SER A 39 -17.15 -5.70 -5.85
N GLY A 40 -16.05 -6.44 -5.88
CA GLY A 40 -14.75 -5.95 -5.39
C GLY A 40 -14.67 -5.94 -3.87
N ILE A 41 -13.44 -5.93 -3.34
CA ILE A 41 -13.24 -5.78 -1.90
C ILE A 41 -13.56 -4.35 -1.52
N PRO A 42 -14.43 -4.16 -0.55
CA PRO A 42 -14.75 -2.81 -0.11
C PRO A 42 -13.52 -2.18 0.54
N LEU A 43 -13.18 -0.98 0.12
CA LEU A 43 -12.34 -0.05 0.91
C LEU A 43 -12.90 0.19 2.31
N SER A 44 -14.10 -0.36 2.60
CA SER A 44 -14.63 -0.43 3.96
C SER A 44 -13.72 -1.17 4.96
N LEU A 45 -12.71 -1.92 4.49
CA LEU A 45 -11.69 -2.55 5.35
C LEU A 45 -10.45 -1.68 5.55
N LYS A 46 -10.40 -0.44 5.03
CA LYS A 46 -9.21 0.41 5.16
C LYS A 46 -8.85 0.72 6.62
N ASN A 47 -9.86 0.94 7.46
CA ASN A 47 -9.65 1.23 8.88
C ASN A 47 -9.09 0.01 9.60
N GLU A 48 -9.68 -1.16 9.37
CA GLU A 48 -9.22 -2.42 9.95
C GLU A 48 -7.83 -2.83 9.44
N LEU A 49 -7.49 -2.49 8.18
CA LEU A 49 -6.13 -2.68 7.65
C LEU A 49 -5.13 -1.73 8.31
N ALA A 50 -5.50 -0.49 8.54
CA ALA A 50 -4.67 0.46 9.27
C ALA A 50 -4.44 0.02 10.72
N GLU A 51 -5.50 -0.43 11.43
CA GLU A 51 -5.39 -0.99 12.78
C GLU A 51 -4.51 -2.24 12.85
N LEU A 52 -4.51 -3.07 11.80
CA LEU A 52 -3.58 -4.20 11.67
C LEU A 52 -2.11 -3.75 11.48
N GLY A 53 -1.88 -2.49 11.11
CA GLY A 53 -0.57 -1.99 10.70
C GLY A 53 -0.20 -2.33 9.25
N ALA A 54 -1.19 -2.70 8.41
CA ALA A 54 -0.93 -3.04 7.02
C ALA A 54 -0.55 -1.82 6.16
N PHE A 55 -0.80 -0.61 6.67
CA PHE A 55 -0.40 0.64 6.06
C PHE A 55 0.76 1.26 6.85
N GLY A 56 1.86 1.52 6.18
CA GLY A 56 2.95 2.28 6.73
C GLY A 56 3.80 1.63 7.82
N SER A 57 3.60 0.34 8.14
CA SER A 57 4.29 -0.33 9.26
C SER A 57 5.82 -0.27 9.21
N ILE A 58 6.43 -0.13 8.04
CA ILE A 58 7.90 -0.05 7.87
C ILE A 58 8.48 1.36 8.08
N PHE A 59 7.64 2.36 8.30
CA PHE A 59 8.10 3.74 8.51
C PHE A 59 8.23 4.06 9.99
N PRO A 60 9.02 5.12 10.35
CA PRO A 60 9.18 5.58 11.71
C PRO A 60 7.86 6.00 12.38
N GLU A 61 7.76 5.77 13.69
CA GLU A 61 6.59 6.14 14.51
C GLU A 61 6.21 7.63 14.37
N LYS A 62 7.19 8.52 14.20
CA LYS A 62 6.93 9.95 14.00
C LYS A 62 6.04 10.26 12.79
N TYR A 63 5.94 9.34 11.84
CA TYR A 63 5.09 9.42 10.65
C TYR A 63 3.90 8.46 10.70
N GLY A 64 3.59 7.91 11.88
CA GLY A 64 2.49 6.96 12.06
C GLY A 64 2.85 5.52 11.69
N GLY A 65 4.13 5.22 11.46
CA GLY A 65 4.62 3.86 11.22
C GLY A 65 4.82 3.06 12.51
N LEU A 66 5.31 1.84 12.38
CA LEU A 66 5.54 0.90 13.47
C LEU A 66 6.98 0.38 13.52
N ASP A 67 7.88 0.95 12.73
CA ASP A 67 9.30 0.53 12.61
C ASP A 67 9.48 -0.98 12.36
N PHE A 68 8.56 -1.61 11.63
CA PHE A 68 8.67 -3.03 11.29
C PHE A 68 9.87 -3.29 10.38
N SER A 69 10.51 -4.44 10.59
CA SER A 69 11.46 -4.95 9.61
C SER A 69 10.77 -5.27 8.27
N PHE A 70 11.52 -5.23 7.17
CA PHE A 70 10.99 -5.67 5.86
C PHE A 70 10.58 -7.15 5.87
N ILE A 71 11.18 -7.98 6.75
CA ILE A 71 10.77 -9.38 6.94
C ILE A 71 9.37 -9.41 7.54
N SER A 72 9.13 -8.71 8.64
CA SER A 72 7.81 -8.63 9.29
C SER A 72 6.74 -8.13 8.33
N PHE A 73 7.03 -7.08 7.56
CA PHE A 73 6.12 -6.57 6.53
C PHE A 73 5.85 -7.60 5.44
N GLY A 74 6.89 -8.28 4.92
CA GLY A 74 6.75 -9.33 3.91
C GLY A 74 5.91 -10.52 4.40
N LEU A 75 6.07 -10.91 5.67
CA LEU A 75 5.27 -11.97 6.30
C LEU A 75 3.79 -11.56 6.42
N MET A 76 3.51 -10.31 6.81
CA MET A 76 2.16 -9.75 6.81
C MET A 76 1.55 -9.77 5.41
N MET A 77 2.26 -9.24 4.40
CA MET A 77 1.79 -9.22 3.00
C MET A 77 1.50 -10.64 2.49
N LYS A 78 2.31 -11.63 2.85
CA LYS A 78 2.09 -13.04 2.50
C LYS A 78 0.78 -13.59 3.08
N GLU A 79 0.46 -13.28 4.32
CA GLU A 79 -0.77 -13.77 4.94
C GLU A 79 -2.00 -13.02 4.40
N LEU A 80 -1.90 -11.72 4.09
CA LEU A 80 -2.95 -10.96 3.39
C LEU A 80 -3.22 -11.55 2.00
N GLU A 81 -2.16 -11.89 1.23
CA GLU A 81 -2.26 -12.52 -0.10
C GLU A 81 -3.04 -13.83 -0.07
N LYS A 82 -2.86 -14.66 0.97
CA LYS A 82 -3.62 -15.89 1.14
C LYS A 82 -5.11 -15.65 1.38
N GLY A 83 -5.45 -14.50 1.93
CA GLY A 83 -6.82 -14.08 2.12
C GLY A 83 -7.44 -13.58 0.83
N ASP A 84 -6.83 -12.53 0.28
CA ASP A 84 -7.24 -11.93 -0.99
C ASP A 84 -6.11 -11.03 -1.55
N SER A 85 -5.77 -11.27 -2.82
CA SER A 85 -4.72 -10.53 -3.53
C SER A 85 -4.99 -9.03 -3.61
N SER A 86 -6.25 -8.61 -3.72
CA SER A 86 -6.61 -7.18 -3.84
C SER A 86 -6.28 -6.43 -2.56
N ILE A 87 -6.49 -7.04 -1.39
CA ILE A 87 -6.14 -6.46 -0.09
C ILE A 87 -4.63 -6.29 0.03
N ARG A 88 -3.87 -7.33 -0.32
CA ARG A 88 -2.41 -7.23 -0.32
C ARG A 88 -1.93 -6.17 -1.30
N VAL A 89 -2.50 -6.10 -2.51
CA VAL A 89 -2.15 -5.07 -3.51
C VAL A 89 -2.45 -3.68 -2.97
N ALA A 90 -3.64 -3.43 -2.40
CA ALA A 90 -3.99 -2.15 -1.81
C ALA A 90 -2.99 -1.72 -0.72
N SER A 91 -2.66 -2.64 0.19
CA SER A 91 -1.69 -2.38 1.27
C SER A 91 -0.30 -2.08 0.72
N SER A 92 0.17 -2.83 -0.29
CA SER A 92 1.49 -2.60 -0.87
C SER A 92 1.56 -1.32 -1.71
N ILE A 93 0.50 -0.93 -2.42
CA ILE A 93 0.43 0.37 -3.11
C ILE A 93 0.55 1.50 -2.10
N GLN A 94 -0.26 1.46 -1.04
CA GLN A 94 -0.24 2.46 0.01
C GLN A 94 1.14 2.59 0.64
N THR A 95 1.71 1.49 1.14
CA THR A 95 2.95 1.48 1.91
C THR A 95 4.19 1.58 1.01
N SER A 96 4.34 0.63 0.07
CA SER A 96 5.61 0.46 -0.64
C SER A 96 5.80 1.42 -1.81
N LEU A 97 4.72 1.96 -2.37
CA LEU A 97 4.78 2.87 -3.49
C LEU A 97 4.50 4.31 -3.05
N VAL A 98 3.30 4.60 -2.54
CA VAL A 98 2.89 5.98 -2.24
C VAL A 98 3.66 6.54 -1.04
N MET A 99 3.58 5.88 0.11
CA MET A 99 4.26 6.37 1.31
C MET A 99 5.78 6.36 1.13
N ASN A 100 6.34 5.33 0.48
CA ASN A 100 7.77 5.27 0.23
C ASN A 100 8.26 6.39 -0.70
N ALA A 101 7.49 6.75 -1.73
CA ALA A 101 7.84 7.89 -2.58
C ALA A 101 7.87 9.21 -1.79
N ILE A 102 6.85 9.45 -0.96
CA ILE A 102 6.80 10.65 -0.10
C ILE A 102 7.93 10.63 0.93
N PHE A 103 8.18 9.48 1.58
CA PHE A 103 9.23 9.34 2.59
C PHE A 103 10.62 9.57 2.00
N SER A 104 10.90 9.02 0.81
CA SER A 104 12.23 9.07 0.19
C SER A 104 12.50 10.41 -0.50
N TYR A 105 11.49 11.04 -1.09
CA TYR A 105 11.69 12.19 -1.98
C TYR A 105 10.91 13.44 -1.57
N GLY A 106 9.96 13.32 -0.66
CA GLY A 106 9.17 14.45 -0.18
C GLY A 106 9.96 15.37 0.77
N SER A 107 9.58 16.64 0.82
CA SER A 107 10.05 17.56 1.86
C SER A 107 9.53 17.14 3.24
N GLU A 108 10.16 17.61 4.32
CA GLU A 108 9.67 17.32 5.69
C GLU A 108 8.21 17.76 5.87
N HIS A 109 7.85 18.92 5.33
CA HIS A 109 6.45 19.37 5.34
C HIS A 109 5.50 18.39 4.64
N GLN A 110 5.89 17.80 3.50
CA GLN A 110 5.08 16.80 2.82
C GLN A 110 5.00 15.49 3.61
N LYS A 111 6.09 15.05 4.22
CA LYS A 111 6.11 13.84 5.06
C LYS A 111 5.20 14.00 6.27
N GLU A 112 5.33 15.11 7.02
CA GLU A 112 4.50 15.39 8.18
C GLU A 112 3.02 15.56 7.82
N LYS A 113 2.72 16.11 6.64
CA LYS A 113 1.35 16.32 6.18
C LYS A 113 0.65 15.05 5.73
N TYR A 114 1.34 14.16 5.02
CA TYR A 114 0.67 13.06 4.32
C TYR A 114 0.91 11.68 4.95
N LEU A 115 2.10 11.42 5.50
CA LEU A 115 2.42 10.08 5.97
C LEU A 115 1.55 9.60 7.12
N PRO A 116 1.24 10.42 8.14
CA PRO A 116 0.36 9.97 9.23
C PRO A 116 -1.04 9.58 8.76
N ASP A 117 -1.62 10.38 7.86
CA ASP A 117 -2.96 10.13 7.32
C ASP A 117 -3.00 8.94 6.37
N LEU A 118 -1.92 8.68 5.64
CA LEU A 118 -1.75 7.46 4.84
C LEU A 118 -1.59 6.23 5.72
N ALA A 119 -0.83 6.32 6.84
CA ALA A 119 -0.61 5.21 7.75
C ALA A 119 -1.87 4.80 8.50
N ASN A 120 -2.68 5.76 8.96
CA ASN A 120 -3.95 5.49 9.66
C ASN A 120 -5.13 5.21 8.72
N GLY A 121 -4.92 5.25 7.38
CA GLY A 121 -5.96 4.98 6.39
C GLY A 121 -6.98 6.10 6.22
N THR A 122 -6.79 7.28 6.83
CA THR A 122 -7.67 8.45 6.62
C THR A 122 -7.68 8.84 5.15
N ILE A 123 -6.50 8.85 4.50
CA ILE A 123 -6.37 9.06 3.06
C ILE A 123 -5.81 7.82 2.36
N VAL A 124 -6.25 7.63 1.14
CA VAL A 124 -5.81 6.54 0.24
C VAL A 124 -4.97 7.13 -0.87
N GLY A 125 -3.86 6.47 -1.16
CA GLY A 125 -2.97 6.86 -2.24
C GLY A 125 -3.03 5.95 -3.45
N SER A 126 -2.70 6.49 -4.62
CA SER A 126 -2.42 5.75 -5.83
C SER A 126 -1.05 6.10 -6.40
N PHE A 127 -0.46 5.16 -7.14
CA PHE A 127 0.83 5.35 -7.80
C PHE A 127 0.63 5.23 -9.31
N ALA A 128 0.56 6.37 -9.99
CA ALA A 128 0.18 6.49 -11.39
C ALA A 128 1.40 6.44 -12.31
N MET A 129 2.00 5.25 -12.48
CA MET A 129 3.16 5.05 -13.32
C MET A 129 2.77 4.68 -14.75
N SER A 130 2.08 3.56 -14.96
CA SER A 130 1.78 3.01 -16.29
C SER A 130 0.94 3.93 -17.16
N GLU A 131 1.23 3.90 -18.47
CA GLU A 131 0.49 4.63 -19.51
C GLU A 131 -0.07 3.67 -20.55
N PRO A 132 -1.03 4.08 -21.38
CA PRO A 132 -1.64 3.21 -22.40
C PRO A 132 -0.61 2.54 -23.33
N SER A 133 0.50 3.22 -23.63
CA SER A 133 1.55 2.72 -24.53
C SER A 133 2.84 2.30 -23.83
N HIS A 134 2.99 2.53 -22.52
CA HIS A 134 4.23 2.31 -21.77
C HIS A 134 3.95 1.74 -20.38
N GLY A 135 4.38 0.48 -20.17
CA GLY A 135 4.38 -0.18 -18.86
C GLY A 135 5.81 -0.40 -18.38
N SER A 136 6.49 -1.43 -18.93
CA SER A 136 7.87 -1.75 -18.57
C SER A 136 8.88 -0.71 -19.07
N ASP A 137 8.58 -0.01 -20.15
CA ASP A 137 9.41 1.07 -20.71
C ASP A 137 9.10 2.41 -20.05
N ILE A 138 9.50 2.57 -18.80
CA ILE A 138 9.26 3.76 -17.98
C ILE A 138 10.03 4.99 -18.47
N SER A 139 11.13 4.78 -19.21
CA SER A 139 11.97 5.86 -19.72
C SER A 139 11.27 6.68 -20.83
N ASN A 140 10.25 6.11 -21.47
CA ASN A 140 9.52 6.72 -22.55
C ASN A 140 8.10 7.19 -22.19
N LEU A 141 7.81 7.36 -20.90
CA LEU A 141 6.52 7.90 -20.42
C LEU A 141 6.24 9.26 -21.08
N LYS A 142 4.98 9.46 -21.44
CA LYS A 142 4.51 10.66 -22.17
C LYS A 142 3.89 11.72 -21.27
N THR A 143 3.47 11.37 -20.07
CA THR A 143 2.94 12.34 -19.10
C THR A 143 4.00 13.39 -18.79
N LYS A 144 3.62 14.66 -18.89
CA LYS A 144 4.52 15.82 -18.73
C LYS A 144 3.89 16.85 -17.83
N PHE A 145 4.74 17.62 -17.14
CA PHE A 145 4.30 18.82 -16.47
C PHE A 145 4.97 20.07 -17.08
N LYS A 146 4.30 21.19 -16.93
CA LYS A 146 4.82 22.53 -17.27
C LYS A 146 4.52 23.47 -16.13
N ILE A 147 5.39 24.44 -15.92
CA ILE A 147 5.15 25.53 -14.98
C ILE A 147 4.73 26.74 -15.81
N VAL A 148 3.54 27.26 -15.55
CA VAL A 148 2.97 28.43 -16.22
C VAL A 148 2.36 29.31 -15.13
N ASP A 149 2.83 30.55 -15.01
CA ASP A 149 2.35 31.53 -14.01
C ASP A 149 2.29 30.94 -12.59
N ASP A 150 3.41 30.36 -12.14
CA ASP A 150 3.59 29.69 -10.85
C ASP A 150 2.65 28.49 -10.57
N LYS A 151 1.96 28.02 -11.61
CA LYS A 151 1.11 26.81 -11.55
C LYS A 151 1.76 25.64 -12.27
N ILE A 152 1.61 24.47 -11.69
CA ILE A 152 2.01 23.21 -12.33
C ILE A 152 0.83 22.70 -13.15
N ILE A 153 1.02 22.59 -14.46
CA ILE A 153 0.05 22.00 -15.38
C ILE A 153 0.55 20.61 -15.75
N LEU A 154 -0.16 19.58 -15.29
CA LEU A 154 0.11 18.18 -15.60
C LEU A 154 -0.75 17.76 -16.80
N SER A 155 -0.14 17.08 -17.78
CA SER A 155 -0.81 16.58 -18.99
C SER A 155 -0.33 15.19 -19.34
N GLY A 156 -1.26 14.28 -19.53
CA GLY A 156 -0.98 12.89 -19.88
C GLY A 156 -2.16 11.98 -19.65
N SER A 157 -1.95 10.68 -19.80
CA SER A 157 -2.94 9.64 -19.55
C SER A 157 -2.26 8.46 -18.85
N LYS A 158 -2.90 7.93 -17.83
CA LYS A 158 -2.42 6.78 -17.05
C LYS A 158 -3.42 5.63 -17.17
N LEU A 159 -2.93 4.39 -17.09
CA LEU A 159 -3.74 3.18 -17.28
C LEU A 159 -3.36 2.12 -16.24
N TRP A 160 -4.34 1.34 -15.81
CA TRP A 160 -4.18 0.23 -14.85
C TRP A 160 -3.65 0.68 -13.49
N ILE A 161 -4.11 1.83 -13.01
CA ILE A 161 -3.65 2.39 -11.74
C ILE A 161 -4.50 1.84 -10.60
N GLY A 162 -3.85 1.06 -9.71
CA GLY A 162 -4.49 0.55 -8.50
C GLY A 162 -4.93 1.69 -7.58
N ASN A 163 -6.07 1.54 -6.95
CA ASN A 163 -6.73 2.52 -6.08
C ASN A 163 -7.19 3.82 -6.78
N ALA A 164 -6.98 4.02 -8.10
CA ALA A 164 -7.19 5.31 -8.76
C ALA A 164 -8.61 5.87 -8.62
N ASN A 165 -9.62 4.99 -8.56
CA ASN A 165 -11.02 5.39 -8.41
C ASN A 165 -11.43 5.78 -6.98
N THR A 166 -10.54 5.61 -6.03
CA THR A 166 -10.81 5.79 -4.60
C THR A 166 -9.71 6.56 -3.88
N ALA A 167 -8.64 6.87 -4.60
CA ALA A 167 -7.51 7.59 -4.05
C ALA A 167 -7.82 9.07 -3.81
N ASP A 168 -7.42 9.57 -2.64
CA ASP A 168 -7.47 10.98 -2.28
C ASP A 168 -6.26 11.74 -2.85
N ILE A 169 -5.13 11.03 -3.01
CA ILE A 169 -3.90 11.57 -3.60
C ILE A 169 -3.31 10.58 -4.61
N SER A 170 -2.57 11.12 -5.59
CA SER A 170 -1.85 10.32 -6.58
C SER A 170 -0.40 10.79 -6.73
N ILE A 171 0.52 9.84 -6.72
CA ILE A 171 1.91 10.07 -7.16
C ILE A 171 1.94 9.86 -8.68
N VAL A 172 2.42 10.87 -9.42
CA VAL A 172 2.44 10.86 -10.88
C VAL A 172 3.84 11.11 -11.40
#